data_cfb75da54b56ca0a2a58421693ac9398
#
_entry.id   cfb75da54b56ca0a2a58421693ac9398
#
_cell.length_a   1.000
_cell.length_b   1.000
_cell.length_c   1.000
_cell.angle_alpha   90.00
_cell.angle_beta   90.00
_cell.angle_gamma   90.00
#
_symmetry.space_group_name_H-M   'P 1'
#
loop_
_entity.id
_entity.type
_entity.pdbx_description
1 polymer ?
#
loop_
_entity_poly.entity_id
_entity_poly.type
_entity_poly.pdbx_seq_one_letter_code
_entity_poly.pdbx_strand_id
1 'polypeptide(L)'
;DGTHYPTTASPEGLIVPNLFGDYDARFMRRSFAARGQVVKLRVGSPVAQYTAWIEYLVRHPGSWGSLGTCPTEGLLHDGSWRYRFRATVKDAASGARASATDVVLSGSGDPGYIFTARGLAEVALCLQADACRGDPAGGVLSPGLAVNMSALSARLESAGLLTMQVQEASP
;
A
#
# COMPACT_ATOMS: atom_id res chain seq x y z
N ASP A 1 9.77 19.38 7.28
CA ASP A 1 9.56 19.85 5.90
C ASP A 1 8.25 19.29 5.41
N GLY A 2 7.23 20.18 5.36
CA GLY A 2 5.93 19.86 4.86
C GLY A 2 6.03 19.47 3.38
N THR A 3 5.85 18.22 3.09
CA THR A 3 5.83 17.71 1.73
C THR A 3 4.53 18.13 1.08
N HIS A 4 4.50 19.33 0.54
CA HIS A 4 3.51 19.70 -0.45
C HIS A 4 3.78 18.82 -1.68
N TYR A 5 2.97 17.78 -1.87
CA TYR A 5 3.02 16.98 -3.08
C TYR A 5 2.34 17.77 -4.20
N PRO A 6 3.08 18.25 -5.20
CA PRO A 6 2.44 18.85 -6.35
C PRO A 6 1.59 17.77 -7.03
N THR A 7 0.43 18.17 -7.48
CA THR A 7 -0.40 17.37 -8.37
C THR A 7 0.46 16.94 -9.57
N THR A 8 0.60 15.64 -9.79
CA THR A 8 1.44 15.11 -10.88
C THR A 8 0.58 14.36 -11.89
N ALA A 9 0.85 14.57 -13.16
CA ALA A 9 0.27 13.73 -14.21
C ALA A 9 0.88 12.33 -14.15
N SER A 10 0.06 11.31 -14.28
CA SER A 10 0.45 9.91 -14.38
C SER A 10 -0.32 9.26 -15.53
N PRO A 11 0.05 8.04 -15.96
CA PRO A 11 -0.75 7.28 -16.93
C PRO A 11 -2.21 7.05 -16.49
N GLU A 12 -2.49 7.18 -15.21
CA GLU A 12 -3.83 7.04 -14.61
C GLU A 12 -4.55 8.39 -14.45
N GLY A 13 -3.99 9.46 -15.01
CA GLY A 13 -4.51 10.82 -14.90
C GLY A 13 -3.85 11.64 -13.80
N LEU A 14 -4.55 12.66 -13.35
CA LEU A 14 -4.07 13.58 -12.33
C LEU A 14 -4.07 12.92 -10.96
N ILE A 15 -2.91 12.90 -10.30
CA ILE A 15 -2.73 12.36 -8.94
C ILE A 15 -2.74 13.52 -7.94
N VAL A 16 -3.53 13.40 -6.91
CA VAL A 16 -3.57 14.33 -5.78
C VAL A 16 -3.06 13.64 -4.52
N PRO A 17 -2.59 14.42 -3.52
CA PRO A 17 -2.20 13.86 -2.23
C PRO A 17 -3.31 13.03 -1.60
N ASN A 18 -2.98 11.85 -1.10
CA ASN A 18 -3.89 11.02 -0.34
C ASN A 18 -4.03 11.58 1.09
N LEU A 19 -5.22 11.49 1.67
CA LEU A 19 -5.51 11.98 3.03
C LEU A 19 -4.59 11.33 4.09
N PHE A 20 -4.25 10.06 3.90
CA PHE A 20 -3.35 9.30 4.78
C PHE A 20 -1.91 9.21 4.25
N GLY A 21 -1.63 9.82 3.10
CA GLY A 21 -0.37 9.66 2.39
C GLY A 21 0.87 10.08 3.17
N ASP A 22 0.77 11.12 3.98
CA ASP A 22 1.88 11.56 4.85
C ASP A 22 2.16 10.55 5.97
N TYR A 23 1.12 9.96 6.55
CA TYR A 23 1.25 8.93 7.57
C TYR A 23 1.93 7.68 6.98
N ASP A 24 1.42 7.19 5.87
CA ASP A 24 1.97 6.04 5.16
C ASP A 24 3.43 6.27 4.75
N ALA A 25 3.73 7.44 4.19
CA ALA A 25 5.08 7.80 3.78
C ALA A 25 6.07 7.83 4.96
N ARG A 26 5.67 8.34 6.12
CA ARG A 26 6.52 8.36 7.33
C ARG A 26 6.80 6.95 7.82
N PHE A 27 5.77 6.10 7.86
CA PHE A 27 5.89 4.72 8.28
C PHE A 27 6.82 3.91 7.35
N MET A 28 6.65 4.06 6.04
CA MET A 28 7.50 3.41 5.05
C MET A 28 8.94 3.91 5.11
N ARG A 29 9.17 5.23 5.20
CA ARG A 29 10.53 5.80 5.34
C ARG A 29 11.27 5.25 6.55
N ARG A 30 10.57 5.10 7.68
CA ARG A 30 11.17 4.49 8.89
C ARG A 30 11.62 3.05 8.62
N SER A 31 10.83 2.28 7.91
CA SER A 31 11.16 0.89 7.55
C SER A 31 12.36 0.81 6.61
N PHE A 32 12.45 1.69 5.62
CA PHE A 32 13.59 1.77 4.71
C PHE A 32 14.86 2.27 5.41
N ALA A 33 14.75 3.28 6.27
CA ALA A 33 15.87 3.81 7.05
C ALA A 33 16.48 2.76 7.98
N ALA A 34 15.66 1.91 8.60
CA ALA A 34 16.14 0.80 9.40
C ALA A 34 16.94 -0.24 8.60
N ARG A 35 16.80 -0.27 7.28
CA ARG A 35 17.60 -1.07 6.34
C ARG A 35 18.79 -0.31 5.72
N GLY A 36 19.08 0.89 6.23
CA GLY A 36 20.13 1.75 5.66
C GLY A 36 19.77 2.37 4.30
N GLN A 37 18.50 2.35 3.92
CA GLN A 37 18.05 2.85 2.62
C GLN A 37 17.40 4.23 2.75
N VAL A 38 17.79 5.15 1.88
CA VAL A 38 17.16 6.47 1.78
C VAL A 38 16.22 6.48 0.56
N VAL A 39 14.93 6.70 0.82
CA VAL A 39 13.92 6.71 -0.24
C VAL A 39 13.11 8.01 -0.22
N LYS A 40 12.78 8.51 -1.41
CA LYS A 40 11.78 9.57 -1.59
C LYS A 40 10.45 8.88 -1.92
N LEU A 41 9.48 9.01 -1.02
CA LEU A 41 8.16 8.42 -1.19
C LEU A 41 7.14 9.52 -1.51
N ARG A 42 6.27 9.23 -2.47
CA ARG A 42 5.09 10.01 -2.79
C ARG A 42 3.90 9.07 -2.76
N VAL A 43 2.88 9.42 -2.00
CA VAL A 43 1.62 8.67 -1.90
C VAL A 43 0.49 9.57 -2.36
N GLY A 44 -0.27 9.12 -3.32
CA GLY A 44 -1.37 9.89 -3.89
C GLY A 44 -2.47 8.99 -4.42
N SER A 45 -3.59 9.58 -4.77
CA SER A 45 -4.72 8.90 -5.38
C SER A 45 -5.15 9.61 -6.67
N PRO A 46 -5.60 8.88 -7.70
CA PRO A 46 -6.18 9.50 -8.90
C PRO A 46 -7.37 10.38 -8.53
N VAL A 47 -7.44 11.57 -9.12
CA VAL A 47 -8.58 12.50 -8.91
C VAL A 47 -9.91 11.82 -9.21
N ALA A 48 -9.96 11.04 -10.30
CA ALA A 48 -11.17 10.31 -10.66
C ALA A 48 -11.65 9.35 -9.55
N GLN A 49 -10.74 8.74 -8.82
CA GLN A 49 -11.09 7.88 -7.69
C GLN A 49 -11.65 8.68 -6.51
N TYR A 50 -11.08 9.85 -6.21
CA TYR A 50 -11.60 10.74 -5.18
C TYR A 50 -12.99 11.27 -5.51
N THR A 51 -13.20 11.71 -6.74
CA THR A 51 -14.51 12.22 -7.18
C THR A 51 -15.57 11.14 -7.14
N ALA A 52 -15.26 9.93 -7.61
CA ALA A 52 -16.17 8.79 -7.54
C ALA A 52 -16.53 8.42 -6.09
N TRP A 53 -15.55 8.46 -5.20
CA TRP A 53 -15.76 8.19 -3.78
C TRP A 53 -16.63 9.25 -3.10
N ILE A 54 -16.36 10.55 -3.34
CA ILE A 54 -17.17 11.64 -2.83
C ILE A 54 -18.59 11.54 -3.38
N GLU A 55 -18.76 11.29 -4.68
CA GLU A 55 -20.05 11.12 -5.32
C GLU A 55 -20.84 9.96 -4.70
N TYR A 56 -20.17 8.83 -4.44
CA TYR A 56 -20.76 7.69 -3.74
C TYR A 56 -21.25 8.08 -2.35
N LEU A 57 -20.43 8.77 -1.55
CA LEU A 57 -20.80 9.21 -0.19
C LEU A 57 -22.00 10.19 -0.20
N VAL A 58 -22.03 11.11 -1.16
CA VAL A 58 -23.15 12.06 -1.30
C VAL A 58 -24.44 11.34 -1.66
N ARG A 59 -24.37 10.34 -2.53
CA ARG A 59 -25.55 9.54 -2.93
C ARG A 59 -26.00 8.54 -1.87
N HIS A 60 -25.07 8.10 -1.01
CA HIS A 60 -25.31 7.07 0.00
C HIS A 60 -24.81 7.52 1.38
N PRO A 61 -25.43 8.56 1.97
CA PRO A 61 -24.91 9.17 3.22
C PRO A 61 -24.91 8.22 4.42
N GLY A 62 -25.71 7.14 4.36
CA GLY A 62 -25.70 6.09 5.39
C GLY A 62 -24.71 4.96 5.18
N SER A 63 -23.94 4.93 4.09
CA SER A 63 -23.07 3.81 3.74
C SER A 63 -21.91 3.62 4.72
N TRP A 64 -21.47 4.67 5.39
CA TRP A 64 -20.42 4.60 6.41
C TRP A 64 -20.92 4.23 7.81
N GLY A 65 -22.23 4.11 7.97
CA GLY A 65 -22.82 3.86 9.27
C GLY A 65 -22.60 5.02 10.26
N SER A 66 -23.01 4.80 11.49
CA SER A 66 -22.70 5.69 12.61
C SER A 66 -21.25 5.46 13.07
N LEU A 67 -20.63 6.44 13.73
CA LEU A 67 -19.32 6.25 14.38
C LEU A 67 -19.35 4.99 15.27
N GLY A 68 -18.39 4.08 15.04
CA GLY A 68 -18.29 2.81 15.76
C GLY A 68 -19.06 1.64 15.13
N THR A 69 -19.73 1.85 13.97
CA THR A 69 -20.34 0.75 13.22
C THR A 69 -19.45 0.29 12.08
N CYS A 70 -19.52 -1.00 11.75
CA CYS A 70 -18.84 -1.58 10.60
C CYS A 70 -19.57 -1.18 9.31
N PRO A 71 -18.87 -1.05 8.15
CA PRO A 71 -19.52 -0.97 6.85
C PRO A 71 -20.46 -2.14 6.61
N THR A 72 -21.44 -1.96 5.73
CA THR A 72 -22.36 -3.04 5.37
C THR A 72 -21.64 -4.23 4.75
N GLU A 73 -22.18 -5.43 4.89
CA GLU A 73 -21.60 -6.64 4.30
C GLU A 73 -21.34 -6.52 2.80
N GLY A 74 -22.26 -5.89 2.06
CA GLY A 74 -22.07 -5.63 0.64
C GLY A 74 -20.81 -4.80 0.36
N LEU A 75 -20.57 -3.73 1.12
CA LEU A 75 -19.35 -2.92 0.98
C LEU A 75 -18.09 -3.71 1.35
N LEU A 76 -18.19 -4.60 2.32
CA LEU A 76 -17.05 -5.42 2.75
C LEU A 76 -16.64 -6.47 1.70
N HIS A 77 -17.60 -7.05 0.98
CA HIS A 77 -17.38 -8.22 0.13
C HIS A 77 -17.39 -7.94 -1.38
N ASP A 78 -18.19 -6.99 -1.84
CA ASP A 78 -18.43 -6.76 -3.27
C ASP A 78 -17.43 -5.77 -3.92
N GLY A 79 -16.55 -5.16 -3.11
CA GLY A 79 -15.56 -4.20 -3.56
C GLY A 79 -14.34 -4.84 -4.23
N SER A 80 -13.52 -3.98 -4.78
CA SER A 80 -12.17 -4.35 -5.23
C SER A 80 -11.22 -3.17 -5.00
N TRP A 81 -9.95 -3.47 -4.89
CA TRP A 81 -8.93 -2.46 -4.70
C TRP A 81 -7.70 -2.72 -5.55
N ARG A 82 -6.97 -1.65 -5.86
CA ARG A 82 -5.72 -1.70 -6.61
C ARG A 82 -4.76 -0.63 -6.11
N TYR A 83 -3.53 -1.04 -5.82
CA TYR A 83 -2.41 -0.15 -5.54
C TYR A 83 -1.34 -0.32 -6.60
N ARG A 84 -0.79 0.79 -7.09
CA ARG A 84 0.39 0.78 -7.96
C ARG A 84 1.54 1.45 -7.24
N PHE A 85 2.68 0.78 -7.25
CA PHE A 85 3.93 1.28 -6.73
C PHE A 85 4.91 1.42 -7.89
N ARG A 86 5.50 2.59 -8.05
CA ARG A 86 6.60 2.81 -8.99
C ARG A 86 7.87 3.03 -8.21
N ALA A 87 8.82 2.10 -8.31
CA ALA A 87 10.17 2.25 -7.81
C ALA A 87 11.08 2.77 -8.94
N THR A 88 11.78 3.85 -8.68
CA THR A 88 12.76 4.40 -9.63
C THR A 88 14.11 4.44 -8.94
N VAL A 89 15.08 3.76 -9.52
CA VAL A 89 16.48 3.81 -9.10
C VAL A 89 17.17 4.90 -9.93
N LYS A 90 17.90 5.78 -9.25
CA LYS A 90 18.71 6.81 -9.88
C LYS A 90 20.17 6.55 -9.61
N ASP A 91 20.99 6.80 -10.60
CA ASP A 91 22.45 6.83 -10.44
C ASP A 91 22.84 7.95 -9.46
N ALA A 92 23.68 7.64 -8.48
CA ALA A 92 24.01 8.57 -7.41
C ALA A 92 24.87 9.75 -7.90
N ALA A 93 25.70 9.54 -8.91
CA ALA A 93 26.62 10.58 -9.42
C ALA A 93 25.95 11.51 -10.43
N SER A 94 25.19 10.95 -11.37
CA SER A 94 24.57 11.71 -12.47
C SER A 94 23.13 12.14 -12.15
N GLY A 95 22.48 11.51 -11.19
CA GLY A 95 21.04 11.69 -10.92
C GLY A 95 20.15 11.11 -12.03
N ALA A 96 20.73 10.51 -13.06
CA ALA A 96 19.98 9.91 -14.17
C ALA A 96 19.19 8.68 -13.70
N ARG A 97 18.06 8.42 -14.34
CA ARG A 97 17.26 7.23 -14.09
C ARG A 97 18.01 6.00 -14.60
N ALA A 98 18.38 5.10 -13.71
CA ALA A 98 19.04 3.84 -14.04
C ALA A 98 18.03 2.73 -14.38
N SER A 99 16.94 2.63 -13.59
CA SER A 99 15.87 1.64 -13.83
C SER A 99 14.55 2.11 -13.19
N ALA A 100 13.46 1.52 -13.64
CA ALA A 100 12.18 1.65 -12.94
C ALA A 100 11.38 0.36 -13.03
N THR A 101 10.67 0.05 -11.95
CA THR A 101 9.81 -1.13 -11.83
C THR A 101 8.46 -0.69 -11.32
N ASP A 102 7.41 -1.15 -11.96
CA ASP A 102 6.04 -1.00 -11.50
C ASP A 102 5.58 -2.30 -10.83
N VAL A 103 5.00 -2.16 -9.65
CA VAL A 103 4.34 -3.24 -8.93
C VAL A 103 2.88 -2.88 -8.76
N VAL A 104 1.99 -3.77 -9.19
CA VAL A 104 0.55 -3.62 -9.00
C VAL A 104 0.07 -4.68 -8.03
N LEU A 105 -0.52 -4.24 -6.95
CA LEU A 105 -1.25 -5.08 -6.01
C LEU A 105 -2.74 -4.87 -6.21
N SER A 106 -3.51 -5.95 -6.28
CA SER A 106 -4.96 -5.89 -6.38
C SER A 106 -5.62 -7.01 -5.59
N GLY A 107 -6.84 -6.78 -5.14
CA GLY A 107 -7.63 -7.76 -4.43
C GLY A 107 -9.12 -7.47 -4.52
N SER A 108 -9.92 -8.42 -4.06
CA SER A 108 -11.37 -8.31 -3.92
C SER A 108 -11.75 -7.96 -2.48
N GLY A 109 -12.94 -7.42 -2.29
CA GLY A 109 -13.45 -7.00 -1.01
C GLY A 109 -12.88 -5.66 -0.53
N ASP A 110 -13.17 -5.33 0.71
CA ASP A 110 -12.73 -4.08 1.34
C ASP A 110 -11.26 -4.16 1.78
N PRO A 111 -10.41 -3.21 1.41
CA PRO A 111 -9.00 -3.18 1.83
C PRO A 111 -8.83 -2.75 3.29
N GLY A 112 -9.77 -2.00 3.85
CA GLY A 112 -9.65 -1.41 5.18
C GLY A 112 -9.93 -2.39 6.32
N TYR A 113 -10.92 -3.24 6.18
CA TYR A 113 -11.35 -4.18 7.23
C TYR A 113 -11.00 -5.63 6.89
N ILE A 114 -11.55 -6.17 5.79
CA ILE A 114 -11.38 -7.60 5.46
C ILE A 114 -9.93 -7.92 5.12
N PHE A 115 -9.32 -7.17 4.20
CA PHE A 115 -7.93 -7.40 3.84
C PHE A 115 -6.99 -7.16 5.04
N THR A 116 -7.21 -6.07 5.80
CA THR A 116 -6.39 -5.75 6.97
C THR A 116 -6.47 -6.84 8.04
N ALA A 117 -7.67 -7.32 8.37
CA ALA A 117 -7.84 -8.37 9.38
C ALA A 117 -7.16 -9.68 8.97
N ARG A 118 -7.41 -10.14 7.74
CA ARG A 118 -6.82 -11.38 7.23
C ARG A 118 -5.31 -11.24 6.99
N GLY A 119 -4.86 -10.09 6.47
CA GLY A 119 -3.44 -9.79 6.30
C GLY A 119 -2.68 -9.76 7.62
N LEU A 120 -3.29 -9.20 8.68
CA LEU A 120 -2.70 -9.23 10.02
C LEU A 120 -2.56 -10.66 10.55
N ALA A 121 -3.54 -11.51 10.32
CA ALA A 121 -3.46 -12.94 10.68
C ALA A 121 -2.30 -13.64 9.94
N GLU A 122 -2.11 -13.37 8.64
CA GLU A 122 -0.99 -13.92 7.88
C GLU A 122 0.38 -13.41 8.37
N VAL A 123 0.47 -12.13 8.77
CA VAL A 123 1.68 -11.59 9.42
C VAL A 123 1.97 -12.32 10.73
N ALA A 124 0.96 -12.55 11.55
CA ALA A 124 1.11 -13.27 12.82
C ALA A 124 1.59 -14.72 12.60
N LEU A 125 1.05 -15.40 11.60
CA LEU A 125 1.50 -16.75 11.22
C LEU A 125 2.94 -16.73 10.67
N CYS A 126 3.32 -15.71 9.93
CA CYS A 126 4.70 -15.52 9.49
C CYS A 126 5.68 -15.30 10.66
N LEU A 127 5.27 -14.56 11.68
CA LEU A 127 6.10 -14.33 12.87
C LEU A 127 6.34 -15.63 13.67
N GLN A 128 5.39 -16.53 13.63
CA GLN A 128 5.49 -17.85 14.29
C GLN A 128 6.38 -18.81 13.49
N ALA A 129 6.37 -18.73 12.17
CA ALA A 129 7.12 -19.62 11.30
C ALA A 129 8.56 -19.10 11.06
N ASP A 130 9.58 -19.87 11.43
CA ASP A 130 10.99 -19.48 11.31
C ASP A 130 11.39 -19.09 9.87
N ALA A 131 10.85 -19.79 8.87
CA ALA A 131 11.10 -19.50 7.45
C ALA A 131 10.54 -18.14 6.97
N CYS A 132 9.57 -17.57 7.71
CA CYS A 132 8.96 -16.30 7.40
C CYS A 132 9.46 -15.15 8.30
N ARG A 133 10.27 -15.46 9.31
CA ARG A 133 10.79 -14.45 10.23
C ARG A 133 11.77 -13.53 9.51
N GLY A 134 11.68 -12.24 9.77
CA GLY A 134 12.56 -11.20 9.25
C GLY A 134 13.75 -10.95 10.16
N ASP A 135 13.92 -9.73 10.64
CA ASP A 135 15.03 -9.35 11.52
C ASP A 135 14.97 -10.09 12.86
N PRO A 136 16.01 -10.84 13.25
CA PRO A 136 16.04 -11.58 14.50
C PRO A 136 16.20 -10.68 15.74
N ALA A 137 16.56 -9.42 15.59
CA ALA A 137 16.78 -8.50 16.72
C ALA A 137 15.54 -8.25 17.59
N GLY A 138 14.35 -8.48 17.02
CA GLY A 138 13.09 -8.27 17.74
C GLY A 138 12.77 -6.80 17.99
N GLY A 139 11.75 -6.53 18.81
CA GLY A 139 11.33 -5.19 19.19
C GLY A 139 10.03 -4.75 18.54
N VAL A 140 9.76 -3.42 18.57
CA VAL A 140 8.60 -2.82 17.89
C VAL A 140 8.98 -2.52 16.45
N LEU A 141 8.63 -3.42 15.55
CA LEU A 141 8.99 -3.40 14.14
C LEU A 141 7.75 -3.23 13.26
N SER A 142 7.94 -2.61 12.09
CA SER A 142 6.91 -2.67 11.04
C SER A 142 6.86 -4.09 10.42
N PRO A 143 5.72 -4.52 9.84
CA PRO A 143 5.65 -5.80 9.15
C PRO A 143 6.77 -6.00 8.12
N GLY A 144 7.12 -4.95 7.38
CA GLY A 144 8.21 -4.98 6.40
C GLY A 144 9.61 -5.25 6.96
N LEU A 145 9.81 -5.11 8.27
CA LEU A 145 11.05 -5.46 8.98
C LEU A 145 10.92 -6.80 9.73
N ALA A 146 9.74 -7.02 10.32
CA ALA A 146 9.49 -8.14 11.20
C ALA A 146 9.39 -9.50 10.48
N VAL A 147 8.97 -9.50 9.20
CA VAL A 147 8.80 -10.72 8.41
C VAL A 147 9.56 -10.67 7.09
N ASN A 148 9.83 -11.85 6.54
CA ASN A 148 10.33 -11.99 5.19
C ASN A 148 9.20 -11.63 4.20
N MET A 149 9.36 -10.53 3.48
CA MET A 149 8.32 -9.99 2.61
C MET A 149 8.00 -10.92 1.42
N SER A 150 8.97 -11.67 0.91
CA SER A 150 8.71 -12.64 -0.17
C SER A 150 7.85 -13.81 0.33
N ALA A 151 8.13 -14.31 1.52
CA ALA A 151 7.34 -15.36 2.15
C ALA A 151 5.92 -14.87 2.48
N LEU A 152 5.80 -13.65 3.02
CA LEU A 152 4.49 -13.05 3.30
C LEU A 152 3.68 -12.84 2.01
N SER A 153 4.29 -12.31 0.95
CA SER A 153 3.60 -12.12 -0.34
C SER A 153 3.05 -13.43 -0.88
N ALA A 154 3.87 -14.49 -0.89
CA ALA A 154 3.43 -15.81 -1.35
C ALA A 154 2.27 -16.37 -0.51
N ARG A 155 2.27 -16.13 0.79
CA ARG A 155 1.15 -16.53 1.68
C ARG A 155 -0.13 -15.76 1.37
N LEU A 156 -0.03 -14.44 1.22
CA LEU A 156 -1.18 -13.58 0.90
C LEU A 156 -1.80 -13.94 -0.45
N GLU A 157 -0.98 -14.26 -1.47
CA GLU A 157 -1.45 -14.75 -2.76
C GLU A 157 -2.10 -16.13 -2.64
N SER A 158 -1.48 -17.05 -1.92
CA SER A 158 -2.03 -18.41 -1.69
C SER A 158 -3.34 -18.37 -0.91
N ALA A 159 -3.50 -17.41 -0.01
CA ALA A 159 -4.74 -17.16 0.73
C ALA A 159 -5.82 -16.43 -0.10
N GLY A 160 -5.52 -16.10 -1.36
CA GLY A 160 -6.43 -15.36 -2.25
C GLY A 160 -6.74 -13.94 -1.79
N LEU A 161 -5.85 -13.35 -0.99
CA LEU A 161 -6.04 -12.00 -0.44
C LEU A 161 -5.61 -10.91 -1.41
N LEU A 162 -4.58 -11.18 -2.19
CA LEU A 162 -4.07 -10.26 -3.21
C LEU A 162 -3.50 -11.01 -4.41
N THR A 163 -3.34 -10.27 -5.49
CA THR A 163 -2.53 -10.64 -6.65
C THR A 163 -1.45 -9.58 -6.82
N MET A 164 -0.21 -10.01 -7.04
CA MET A 164 0.92 -9.13 -7.29
C MET A 164 1.42 -9.28 -8.72
N GLN A 165 1.54 -8.17 -9.44
CA GLN A 165 2.12 -8.11 -10.78
C GLN A 165 3.32 -7.18 -10.76
N VAL A 166 4.46 -7.67 -11.25
CA VAL A 166 5.71 -6.91 -11.37
C VAL A 166 6.02 -6.71 -12.84
N GLN A 167 6.23 -5.47 -13.26
CA GLN A 167 6.49 -5.11 -14.65
C GLN A 167 7.66 -4.13 -14.70
N GLU A 168 8.51 -4.25 -15.70
CA GLU A 168 9.46 -3.19 -16.01
C GLU A 168 8.68 -1.95 -16.43
N ALA A 169 8.94 -0.83 -15.78
CA ALA A 169 8.27 0.41 -16.14
C ALA A 169 8.85 0.93 -17.46
N SER A 170 7.97 1.19 -18.40
CA SER A 170 8.35 1.88 -19.64
C SER A 170 9.10 3.19 -19.36
N PRO A 171 10.06 3.55 -20.21
CA PRO A 171 10.87 4.75 -20.06
C PRO A 171 10.06 6.04 -19.95
#